data_84b73e1629b0d8eb7414ec374ebc4e35
#
_entry.id   84b73e1629b0d8eb7414ec374ebc4e35
#
_cell.length_a   1.000
_cell.length_b   1.000
_cell.length_c   1.000
_cell.angle_alpha   90.00
_cell.angle_beta   90.00
_cell.angle_gamma   90.00
#
_symmetry.space_group_name_H-M   'P 1'
#
loop_
_entity.id
_entity.type
_entity.pdbx_description
1 polymer ?
#
loop_
_entity_poly.entity_id
_entity_poly.type
_entity_poly.pdbx_seq_one_letter_code
_entity_poly.pdbx_strand_id
1 'polypeptide(L)'
;MQRNTLVQLLTNHQPFTPEETQFKQQMIKFINQNTDCFERTLLIGHITGSAWIVDKSHKFTLLTHHRKLDKWFQTGGHCDGNSNVLNVAIKEAMEETGLTDIQVINADIFDIDIHIIPERKGVFSHLHYDVRFLLEADMIEPLIISSESSNLAWVELSKVTQLNDSQSIMRMVSKMLSY
;
A
#
# COMPACT_ATOMS: atom_id res chain seq x y z
N MET A 1 -2.05 10.48 20.67
CA MET A 1 -1.81 9.06 21.03
C MET A 1 -1.66 8.15 19.81
N GLN A 2 -2.59 8.18 18.88
CA GLN A 2 -2.64 7.26 17.72
C GLN A 2 -1.52 7.44 16.69
N ARG A 3 -1.06 8.68 16.40
CA ARG A 3 0.10 8.95 15.54
C ARG A 3 1.40 8.31 16.05
N ASN A 4 1.56 8.21 17.36
CA ASN A 4 2.77 7.64 17.97
C ASN A 4 2.95 6.16 17.60
N THR A 5 1.86 5.41 17.39
CA THR A 5 1.94 4.00 16.99
C THR A 5 2.55 3.88 15.59
N LEU A 6 2.10 4.71 14.62
CA LEU A 6 2.68 4.71 13.28
C LEU A 6 4.15 5.17 13.28
N VAL A 7 4.48 6.22 14.07
CA VAL A 7 5.87 6.66 14.22
C VAL A 7 6.74 5.55 14.81
N GLN A 8 6.22 4.77 15.76
CA GLN A 8 6.95 3.63 16.33
C GLN A 8 7.19 2.53 15.28
N LEU A 9 6.15 2.17 14.51
CA LEU A 9 6.28 1.20 13.41
C LEU A 9 7.31 1.67 12.38
N LEU A 10 7.24 2.93 11.96
CA LEU A 10 8.22 3.53 11.04
C LEU A 10 9.64 3.53 11.64
N THR A 11 9.77 3.80 12.94
CA THR A 11 11.08 3.80 13.61
C THR A 11 11.70 2.40 13.58
N ASN A 12 10.90 1.36 13.79
CA ASN A 12 11.33 -0.04 13.79
C ASN A 12 11.57 -0.58 12.38
N HIS A 13 10.88 -0.01 11.37
CA HIS A 13 11.00 -0.45 9.98
C HIS A 13 12.45 -0.41 9.50
N GLN A 14 12.89 -1.49 8.83
CA GLN A 14 14.21 -1.60 8.23
C GLN A 14 14.12 -1.33 6.72
N PRO A 15 14.57 -0.16 6.24
CA PRO A 15 14.52 0.17 4.82
C PRO A 15 15.36 -0.79 3.98
N PHE A 16 14.82 -1.23 2.85
CA PHE A 16 15.50 -2.13 1.92
C PHE A 16 16.42 -1.38 0.93
N THR A 17 16.11 -0.11 0.65
CA THR A 17 16.86 0.73 -0.28
C THR A 17 17.23 2.08 0.34
N PRO A 18 18.25 2.78 -0.20
CA PRO A 18 18.56 4.17 0.21
C PRO A 18 17.37 5.13 0.02
N GLU A 19 16.57 4.94 -1.02
CA GLU A 19 15.37 5.73 -1.28
C GLU A 19 14.33 5.52 -0.16
N GLU A 20 14.08 4.27 0.20
CA GLU A 20 13.16 3.95 1.29
C GLU A 20 13.64 4.51 2.65
N THR A 21 14.97 4.61 2.86
CA THR A 21 15.53 5.30 4.02
C THR A 21 15.13 6.77 4.05
N GLN A 22 15.16 7.45 2.90
CA GLN A 22 14.72 8.83 2.78
C GLN A 22 13.20 8.96 3.01
N PHE A 23 12.41 8.06 2.46
CA PHE A 23 10.97 8.02 2.69
C PHE A 23 10.62 7.87 4.18
N LYS A 24 11.29 6.96 4.88
CA LYS A 24 11.14 6.77 6.33
C LYS A 24 11.33 8.08 7.10
N GLN A 25 12.43 8.80 6.81
CA GLN A 25 12.73 10.08 7.47
C GLN A 25 11.67 11.15 7.15
N GLN A 26 11.26 11.24 5.88
CA GLN A 26 10.25 12.20 5.44
C GLN A 26 8.87 11.90 6.05
N MET A 27 8.46 10.63 6.10
CA MET A 27 7.18 10.22 6.72
C MET A 27 7.14 10.55 8.21
N ILE A 28 8.19 10.21 8.97
CA ILE A 28 8.26 10.52 10.40
C ILE A 28 8.18 12.05 10.62
N LYS A 29 8.91 12.83 9.81
CA LYS A 29 8.86 14.29 9.87
C LYS A 29 7.45 14.80 9.56
N PHE A 30 6.83 14.31 8.48
CA PHE A 30 5.49 14.70 8.05
C PHE A 30 4.44 14.44 9.13
N ILE A 31 4.43 13.23 9.73
CA ILE A 31 3.50 12.84 10.79
C ILE A 31 3.66 13.71 12.03
N ASN A 32 4.91 14.05 12.40
CA ASN A 32 5.17 14.89 13.56
C ASN A 32 4.72 16.35 13.36
N GLN A 33 4.77 16.85 12.12
CA GLN A 33 4.42 18.23 11.79
C GLN A 33 2.91 18.43 11.53
N ASN A 34 2.17 17.36 11.19
CA ASN A 34 0.77 17.46 10.78
C ASN A 34 -0.12 16.58 11.66
N THR A 35 -0.99 17.22 12.43
CA THR A 35 -1.93 16.51 13.34
C THR A 35 -3.01 15.75 12.58
N ASP A 36 -3.36 16.22 11.42
CA ASP A 36 -4.39 15.76 10.49
C ASP A 36 -3.81 14.93 9.33
N CYS A 37 -2.61 14.35 9.52
CA CYS A 37 -1.89 13.59 8.48
C CYS A 37 -2.66 12.38 7.92
N PHE A 38 -3.71 11.91 8.59
CA PHE A 38 -4.57 10.81 8.11
C PHE A 38 -5.78 11.31 7.32
N GLU A 39 -6.01 12.62 7.25
CA GLU A 39 -7.15 13.20 6.56
C GLU A 39 -6.82 13.54 5.12
N ARG A 40 -7.62 13.05 4.16
CA ARG A 40 -7.45 13.41 2.73
C ARG A 40 -7.69 14.89 2.44
N THR A 41 -8.25 15.63 3.37
CA THR A 41 -8.44 17.09 3.27
C THR A 41 -7.17 17.89 3.52
N LEU A 42 -6.11 17.27 4.03
CA LEU A 42 -4.79 17.89 4.15
C LEU A 42 -4.15 18.01 2.75
N LEU A 43 -4.18 19.21 2.18
CA LEU A 43 -3.87 19.46 0.77
C LEU A 43 -2.40 19.24 0.38
N ILE A 44 -1.46 19.26 1.33
CA ILE A 44 -0.03 19.01 1.05
C ILE A 44 0.26 17.53 0.87
N GLY A 45 -0.62 16.65 1.40
CA GLY A 45 -0.50 15.20 1.36
C GLY A 45 -1.06 14.54 2.60
N HIS A 46 -1.22 13.24 2.56
CA HIS A 46 -1.76 12.45 3.67
C HIS A 46 -1.26 10.99 3.64
N ILE A 47 -1.41 10.32 4.77
CA ILE A 47 -1.08 8.89 4.90
C ILE A 47 -2.14 8.05 4.17
N THR A 48 -1.66 7.05 3.46
CA THR A 48 -2.46 5.97 2.87
C THR A 48 -2.02 4.62 3.39
N GLY A 49 -2.92 3.64 3.34
CA GLY A 49 -2.64 2.26 3.75
C GLY A 49 -2.86 1.31 2.59
N SER A 50 -1.84 0.50 2.28
CA SER A 50 -1.86 -0.46 1.18
C SER A 50 -1.47 -1.86 1.63
N ALA A 51 -1.90 -2.87 0.87
CA ALA A 51 -1.63 -4.25 1.13
C ALA A 51 -0.90 -4.91 -0.05
N TRP A 52 0.25 -5.51 0.22
CA TRP A 52 0.86 -6.48 -0.66
C TRP A 52 0.33 -7.86 -0.28
N ILE A 53 -0.60 -8.39 -1.09
CA ILE A 53 -1.28 -9.64 -0.79
C ILE A 53 -0.58 -10.77 -1.54
N VAL A 54 -0.14 -11.80 -0.81
CA VAL A 54 0.50 -12.98 -1.39
C VAL A 54 -0.33 -14.24 -1.15
N ASP A 55 -0.10 -15.26 -1.95
CA ASP A 55 -0.65 -16.58 -1.73
C ASP A 55 0.13 -17.35 -0.65
N LYS A 56 -0.41 -18.45 -0.16
CA LYS A 56 0.23 -19.33 0.86
C LYS A 56 1.61 -19.86 0.46
N SER A 57 1.95 -19.90 -0.81
CA SER A 57 3.29 -20.32 -1.28
C SER A 57 4.27 -19.16 -1.37
N HIS A 58 3.81 -17.93 -1.22
CA HIS A 58 4.55 -16.67 -1.41
C HIS A 58 5.16 -16.54 -2.83
N LYS A 59 4.60 -17.23 -3.81
CA LYS A 59 5.05 -17.18 -5.21
C LYS A 59 4.21 -16.25 -6.08
N PHE A 60 2.98 -15.97 -5.66
CA PHE A 60 2.04 -15.11 -6.37
C PHE A 60 1.66 -13.92 -5.50
N THR A 61 1.41 -12.80 -6.15
CA THR A 61 0.81 -11.61 -5.54
C THR A 61 -0.49 -11.24 -6.24
N LEU A 62 -1.45 -10.75 -5.48
CA LEU A 62 -2.70 -10.24 -6.03
C LEU A 62 -2.54 -8.78 -6.43
N LEU A 63 -2.78 -8.50 -7.70
CA LEU A 63 -2.75 -7.13 -8.24
C LEU A 63 -4.12 -6.73 -8.77
N THR A 64 -4.41 -5.44 -8.66
CA THR A 64 -5.59 -4.78 -9.23
C THR A 64 -5.20 -3.97 -10.46
N HIS A 65 -5.94 -4.11 -11.55
CA HIS A 65 -5.78 -3.27 -12.75
C HIS A 65 -6.61 -2.00 -12.57
N HIS A 66 -5.95 -0.92 -12.19
CA HIS A 66 -6.59 0.35 -11.87
C HIS A 66 -7.19 1.00 -13.12
N ARG A 67 -8.52 1.11 -13.17
CA ARG A 67 -9.29 1.54 -14.35
C ARG A 67 -8.85 2.88 -14.95
N LYS A 68 -8.48 3.86 -14.10
CA LYS A 68 -8.16 5.23 -14.55
C LYS A 68 -6.69 5.39 -14.95
N LEU A 69 -5.78 4.61 -14.37
CA LEU A 69 -4.34 4.70 -14.62
C LEU A 69 -3.88 3.70 -15.67
N ASP A 70 -4.75 2.72 -15.99
CA ASP A 70 -4.47 1.63 -16.93
C ASP A 70 -3.17 0.88 -16.59
N LYS A 71 -2.96 0.63 -15.30
CA LYS A 71 -1.79 -0.04 -14.74
C LYS A 71 -2.17 -0.96 -13.59
N TRP A 72 -1.34 -1.95 -13.35
CA TRP A 72 -1.49 -2.89 -12.26
C TRP A 72 -0.78 -2.41 -11.00
N PHE A 73 -1.47 -2.45 -9.86
CA PHE A 73 -0.96 -2.03 -8.56
C PHE A 73 -1.39 -3.00 -7.45
N GLN A 74 -0.79 -2.85 -6.29
CA GLN A 74 -1.33 -3.41 -5.04
C GLN A 74 -2.64 -2.70 -4.68
N THR A 75 -3.44 -3.33 -3.79
CA THR A 75 -4.63 -2.71 -3.19
C THR A 75 -4.25 -1.65 -2.17
N GLY A 76 -5.10 -0.66 -1.95
CA GLY A 76 -4.90 0.36 -0.92
C GLY A 76 -5.72 1.62 -1.13
N GLY A 77 -5.82 2.40 -0.05
CA GLY A 77 -6.64 3.61 -0.07
C GLY A 77 -6.34 4.60 1.05
N HIS A 78 -7.25 5.57 1.19
CA HIS A 78 -7.12 6.66 2.13
C HIS A 78 -7.47 6.24 3.56
N CYS A 79 -6.77 6.81 4.51
CA CYS A 79 -7.04 6.56 5.93
C CYS A 79 -8.33 7.23 6.43
N ASP A 80 -8.70 8.37 5.88
CA ASP A 80 -9.91 9.14 6.25
C ASP A 80 -10.09 9.31 7.75
N GLY A 81 -9.02 9.75 8.40
CA GLY A 81 -8.96 9.93 9.85
C GLY A 81 -8.67 8.67 10.66
N ASN A 82 -8.71 7.48 10.05
CA ASN A 82 -8.35 6.25 10.75
C ASN A 82 -6.82 6.12 10.87
N SER A 83 -6.32 6.23 12.08
CA SER A 83 -4.89 6.14 12.38
C SER A 83 -4.34 4.71 12.48
N ASN A 84 -5.21 3.69 12.45
CA ASN A 84 -4.80 2.30 12.35
C ASN A 84 -4.63 1.93 10.87
N VAL A 85 -3.45 2.24 10.31
CA VAL A 85 -3.16 2.11 8.88
C VAL A 85 -3.18 0.64 8.42
N LEU A 86 -2.82 -0.31 9.29
CA LEU A 86 -2.98 -1.74 8.99
C LEU A 86 -4.45 -2.12 8.77
N ASN A 87 -5.35 -1.63 9.63
CA ASN A 87 -6.78 -1.88 9.45
C ASN A 87 -7.32 -1.23 8.16
N VAL A 88 -6.78 -0.07 7.77
CA VAL A 88 -7.10 0.55 6.47
C VAL A 88 -6.65 -0.35 5.33
N ALA A 89 -5.41 -0.82 5.34
CA ALA A 89 -4.88 -1.71 4.30
C ALA A 89 -5.72 -2.99 4.16
N ILE A 90 -6.13 -3.62 5.27
CA ILE A 90 -6.99 -4.81 5.26
C ILE A 90 -8.37 -4.49 4.68
N LYS A 91 -8.98 -3.40 5.14
CA LYS A 91 -10.30 -2.97 4.67
C LYS A 91 -10.29 -2.70 3.16
N GLU A 92 -9.33 -1.93 2.67
CA GLU A 92 -9.18 -1.64 1.24
C GLU A 92 -8.92 -2.92 0.42
N ALA A 93 -8.09 -3.83 0.94
CA ALA A 93 -7.87 -5.13 0.31
C ALA A 93 -9.17 -5.91 0.14
N MET A 94 -10.01 -5.99 1.18
CA MET A 94 -11.31 -6.68 1.13
C MET A 94 -12.29 -5.96 0.17
N GLU A 95 -12.37 -4.64 0.22
CA GLU A 95 -13.28 -3.84 -0.62
C GLU A 95 -12.92 -3.90 -2.11
N GLU A 96 -11.63 -3.88 -2.43
CA GLU A 96 -11.18 -3.92 -3.83
C GLU A 96 -11.19 -5.31 -4.45
N THR A 97 -11.05 -6.38 -3.64
CA THR A 97 -10.86 -7.74 -4.15
C THR A 97 -12.02 -8.69 -3.87
N GLY A 98 -12.87 -8.36 -2.90
CA GLY A 98 -13.93 -9.24 -2.42
C GLY A 98 -13.45 -10.39 -1.52
N LEU A 99 -12.16 -10.48 -1.24
CA LEU A 99 -11.62 -11.47 -0.29
C LEU A 99 -12.19 -11.23 1.11
N THR A 100 -12.50 -12.31 1.81
CA THR A 100 -13.11 -12.29 3.16
C THR A 100 -12.20 -12.86 4.24
N ASP A 101 -11.24 -13.73 3.86
CA ASP A 101 -10.27 -14.35 4.76
C ASP A 101 -8.86 -13.89 4.40
N ILE A 102 -8.48 -12.72 4.91
CA ILE A 102 -7.14 -12.14 4.73
C ILE A 102 -6.38 -12.26 6.05
N GLN A 103 -5.21 -12.90 6.01
CA GLN A 103 -4.35 -13.09 7.17
C GLN A 103 -3.22 -12.04 7.18
N VAL A 104 -2.92 -11.49 8.35
CA VAL A 104 -1.77 -10.60 8.55
C VAL A 104 -0.54 -11.48 8.83
N ILE A 105 0.41 -11.50 7.90
CA ILE A 105 1.66 -12.28 8.08
C ILE A 105 2.49 -11.66 9.21
N ASN A 106 2.64 -10.32 9.17
CA ASN A 106 3.30 -9.55 10.21
C ASN A 106 2.63 -8.18 10.31
N ALA A 107 2.43 -7.69 11.54
CA ALA A 107 1.88 -6.35 11.79
C ALA A 107 2.92 -5.22 11.57
N ASP A 108 4.18 -5.54 11.32
CA ASP A 108 5.21 -4.58 10.96
C ASP A 108 5.02 -4.06 9.52
N ILE A 109 5.58 -2.89 9.26
CA ILE A 109 5.56 -2.30 7.93
C ILE A 109 6.41 -3.15 6.98
N PHE A 110 5.82 -3.60 5.89
CA PHE A 110 6.50 -4.33 4.81
C PHE A 110 7.27 -3.39 3.88
N ASP A 111 6.64 -2.30 3.45
CA ASP A 111 7.21 -1.32 2.53
C ASP A 111 6.64 0.07 2.77
N ILE A 112 7.35 1.09 2.34
CA ILE A 112 6.87 2.48 2.36
C ILE A 112 7.21 3.18 1.05
N ASP A 113 6.33 4.12 0.64
CA ASP A 113 6.52 4.89 -0.58
C ASP A 113 6.02 6.33 -0.42
N ILE A 114 6.61 7.26 -1.13
CA ILE A 114 6.09 8.63 -1.23
C ILE A 114 5.98 8.99 -2.70
N HIS A 115 4.76 9.24 -3.16
CA HIS A 115 4.52 9.58 -4.55
C HIS A 115 3.54 10.73 -4.70
N ILE A 116 3.65 11.43 -5.84
CA ILE A 116 2.81 12.55 -6.18
C ILE A 116 1.51 12.04 -6.81
N ILE A 117 0.38 12.50 -6.28
CA ILE A 117 -0.91 12.42 -6.96
C ILE A 117 -1.07 13.71 -7.78
N PRO A 118 -1.17 13.63 -9.12
CA PRO A 118 -1.30 14.80 -9.95
C PRO A 118 -2.65 15.48 -9.74
N GLU A 119 -2.70 16.80 -10.02
CA GLU A 119 -3.93 17.59 -9.97
C GLU A 119 -5.03 16.94 -10.82
N ARG A 120 -6.21 16.78 -10.25
CA ARG A 120 -7.37 16.21 -10.93
C ARG A 120 -8.69 16.69 -10.36
N LYS A 121 -9.63 17.05 -11.22
CA LYS A 121 -11.01 17.43 -10.85
C LYS A 121 -11.08 18.51 -9.76
N GLY A 122 -10.17 19.48 -9.78
CA GLY A 122 -10.14 20.56 -8.80
C GLY A 122 -9.48 20.21 -7.47
N VAL A 123 -8.94 19.02 -7.34
CA VAL A 123 -8.05 18.65 -6.23
C VAL A 123 -6.61 18.91 -6.66
N PHE A 124 -5.90 19.78 -5.94
CA PHE A 124 -4.51 20.12 -6.24
C PHE A 124 -3.59 18.90 -6.14
N SER A 125 -2.45 18.97 -6.83
CA SER A 125 -1.38 17.98 -6.68
C SER A 125 -0.93 17.89 -5.23
N HIS A 126 -0.82 16.67 -4.70
CA HIS A 126 -0.45 16.40 -3.32
C HIS A 126 0.34 15.09 -3.21
N LEU A 127 0.90 14.84 -2.02
CA LEU A 127 1.66 13.62 -1.76
C LEU A 127 0.80 12.56 -1.08
N HIS A 128 0.92 11.32 -1.54
CA HIS A 128 0.57 10.15 -0.76
C HIS A 128 1.82 9.64 -0.04
N TYR A 129 1.69 9.44 1.27
CA TYR A 129 2.65 8.79 2.14
C TYR A 129 2.14 7.38 2.42
N ASP A 130 2.49 6.46 1.55
CA ASP A 130 1.91 5.12 1.49
C ASP A 130 2.64 4.15 2.41
N VAL A 131 1.90 3.55 3.34
CA VAL A 131 2.39 2.55 4.29
C VAL A 131 1.80 1.20 3.90
N ARG A 132 2.66 0.22 3.61
CA ARG A 132 2.29 -1.06 3.02
C ARG A 132 2.52 -2.21 3.97
N PHE A 133 1.56 -3.11 4.04
CA PHE A 133 1.61 -4.30 4.89
C PHE A 133 1.58 -5.57 4.06
N LEU A 134 2.23 -6.63 4.57
CA LEU A 134 2.27 -7.94 3.95
C LEU A 134 1.11 -8.78 4.48
N LEU A 135 0.21 -9.14 3.58
CA LEU A 135 -0.98 -9.94 3.87
C LEU A 135 -0.95 -11.24 3.06
N GLU A 136 -1.66 -12.25 3.54
CA GLU A 136 -1.82 -13.54 2.86
C GLU A 136 -3.29 -13.83 2.65
N ALA A 137 -3.63 -14.43 1.48
CA ALA A 137 -4.96 -14.91 1.19
C ALA A 137 -4.92 -16.20 0.36
N ASP A 138 -6.04 -16.92 0.33
CA ASP A 138 -6.16 -18.13 -0.47
C ASP A 138 -6.53 -17.80 -1.92
N MET A 139 -5.72 -18.24 -2.88
CA MET A 139 -5.98 -18.04 -4.31
C MET A 139 -7.27 -18.71 -4.79
N ILE A 140 -7.84 -19.66 -4.03
CA ILE A 140 -9.08 -20.37 -4.37
C ILE A 140 -10.30 -19.49 -4.06
N GLU A 141 -10.16 -18.51 -3.16
CA GLU A 141 -11.26 -17.60 -2.83
C GLU A 141 -11.67 -16.78 -4.04
N PRO A 142 -12.98 -16.69 -4.36
CA PRO A 142 -13.45 -15.95 -5.52
C PRO A 142 -13.14 -14.45 -5.41
N LEU A 143 -12.56 -13.86 -6.45
CA LEU A 143 -12.32 -12.44 -6.54
C LEU A 143 -13.55 -11.70 -7.07
N ILE A 144 -13.84 -10.54 -6.48
CA ILE A 144 -14.93 -9.65 -6.90
C ILE A 144 -14.32 -8.31 -7.31
N ILE A 145 -14.43 -7.98 -8.59
CA ILE A 145 -13.90 -6.73 -9.14
C ILE A 145 -14.72 -5.55 -8.63
N SER A 146 -14.06 -4.59 -7.98
CA SER A 146 -14.70 -3.34 -7.53
C SER A 146 -14.96 -2.37 -8.69
N SER A 147 -15.72 -1.30 -8.43
CA SER A 147 -15.96 -0.25 -9.44
C SER A 147 -14.69 0.52 -9.85
N GLU A 148 -13.65 0.49 -9.04
CA GLU A 148 -12.39 1.21 -9.26
C GLU A 148 -11.44 0.46 -10.18
N SER A 149 -11.59 -0.86 -10.27
CA SER A 149 -10.74 -1.77 -11.03
C SER A 149 -11.42 -2.25 -12.31
N SER A 150 -10.63 -2.58 -13.30
CA SER A 150 -11.08 -3.25 -14.53
C SER A 150 -10.78 -4.75 -14.50
N ASN A 151 -9.83 -5.17 -13.68
CA ASN A 151 -9.45 -6.58 -13.51
C ASN A 151 -8.73 -6.82 -12.18
N LEU A 152 -8.70 -8.07 -11.74
CA LEU A 152 -7.92 -8.59 -10.61
C LEU A 152 -7.18 -9.84 -11.08
N ALA A 153 -5.94 -10.01 -10.68
CA ALA A 153 -5.18 -11.20 -11.04
C ALA A 153 -4.16 -11.58 -9.98
N TRP A 154 -4.09 -12.87 -9.69
CA TRP A 154 -2.93 -13.46 -9.06
C TRP A 154 -1.80 -13.59 -10.09
N VAL A 155 -0.69 -12.93 -9.82
CA VAL A 155 0.45 -12.80 -10.72
C VAL A 155 1.67 -13.43 -10.06
N GLU A 156 2.32 -14.34 -10.77
CA GLU A 156 3.59 -14.91 -10.32
C GLU A 156 4.63 -13.78 -10.15
N LEU A 157 5.35 -13.75 -9.03
CA LEU A 157 6.30 -12.67 -8.70
C LEU A 157 7.31 -12.42 -9.84
N SER A 158 7.75 -13.47 -10.52
CA SER A 158 8.65 -13.41 -11.67
C SER A 158 8.07 -12.68 -12.89
N LYS A 159 6.74 -12.54 -12.95
CA LYS A 159 6.02 -11.92 -14.09
C LYS A 159 5.49 -10.52 -13.79
N VAL A 160 5.57 -10.05 -12.55
CA VAL A 160 5.05 -8.75 -12.15
C VAL A 160 5.65 -7.61 -12.98
N THR A 161 6.95 -7.67 -13.28
CA THR A 161 7.65 -6.68 -14.10
C THR A 161 7.05 -6.48 -15.50
N GLN A 162 6.32 -7.47 -16.04
CA GLN A 162 5.64 -7.38 -17.34
C GLN A 162 4.37 -6.52 -17.26
N LEU A 163 3.81 -6.34 -16.06
CA LEU A 163 2.57 -5.60 -15.79
C LEU A 163 2.85 -4.21 -15.20
N ASN A 164 3.84 -4.12 -14.33
CA ASN A 164 4.30 -2.86 -13.75
C ASN A 164 5.77 -3.00 -13.32
N ASP A 165 6.64 -2.23 -13.98
CA ASP A 165 8.08 -2.20 -13.77
C ASP A 165 8.54 -1.00 -12.93
N SER A 166 7.61 -0.28 -12.30
CA SER A 166 7.96 0.87 -11.45
C SER A 166 8.85 0.43 -10.27
N GLN A 167 9.77 1.30 -9.90
CA GLN A 167 10.71 1.04 -8.78
C GLN A 167 9.98 0.64 -7.50
N SER A 168 8.85 1.27 -7.23
CA SER A 168 7.99 1.02 -6.07
C SER A 168 7.47 -0.43 -6.05
N ILE A 169 6.91 -0.92 -7.16
CA ILE A 169 6.42 -2.31 -7.29
C ILE A 169 7.59 -3.30 -7.25
N MET A 170 8.67 -3.01 -7.99
CA MET A 170 9.83 -3.91 -8.05
C MET A 170 10.58 -4.00 -6.72
N ARG A 171 10.53 -2.97 -5.87
CA ARG A 171 11.05 -3.03 -4.50
C ARG A 171 10.29 -4.06 -3.66
N MET A 172 8.96 -4.09 -3.74
CA MET A 172 8.14 -5.09 -3.04
C MET A 172 8.39 -6.51 -3.56
N VAL A 173 8.51 -6.70 -4.88
CA VAL A 173 8.91 -7.99 -5.47
C VAL A 173 10.28 -8.42 -4.93
N SER A 174 11.26 -7.54 -4.91
CA SER A 174 12.62 -7.85 -4.42
C SER A 174 12.63 -8.22 -2.93
N LYS A 175 11.83 -7.55 -2.11
CA LYS A 175 11.64 -7.91 -0.70
C LYS A 175 11.05 -9.32 -0.57
N MET A 176 10.02 -9.65 -1.34
CA MET A 176 9.44 -11.00 -1.32
C MET A 176 10.40 -12.10 -1.73
N LEU A 177 11.27 -11.84 -2.71
CA LEU A 177 12.30 -12.80 -3.14
C LEU A 177 13.41 -13.01 -2.08
N SER A 178 13.48 -12.13 -1.09
CA SER A 178 14.43 -12.19 0.03
C SER A 178 13.77 -12.66 1.33
N TYR A 179 12.46 -12.82 1.33
CA TYR A 179 11.63 -13.20 2.47
C TYR A 179 11.64 -14.70 2.68
#